data_2c8c39f6696a59b43ae19d33341c4de0
#
_entry.id   2c8c39f6696a59b43ae19d33341c4de0
#
_cell.length_a   1.000
_cell.length_b   1.000
_cell.length_c   1.000
_cell.angle_alpha   90.00
_cell.angle_beta   90.00
_cell.angle_gamma   90.00
#
_symmetry.space_group_name_H-M   'P 1'
#
loop_
_entity.id
_entity.type
_entity.pdbx_description
1 polymer ?
#
loop_
_entity_poly.entity_id
_entity_poly.type
_entity_poly.pdbx_seq_one_letter_code
_entity_poly.pdbx_strand_id
1 'polypeptide(L)'
;LTERTFPLDHFITSLDSLSHYQTFGIMFAGLHGLFELIPQASLLFGQRLTEQEAGVDDPSSGCIELHDTIQSRLRDWNVSQATTDSFHDKDSMTHVSKAIRHSLEIYLLAAMQGSSIPNAETVAQFQSHVDIVFGSGQKLHQSQWTATLMWPFLIAGSCTTQQDRQQSLSQTLRNSRYRMKHSIRASNLLQRLWDDPDPLMYGPYGLYLAISKHDITFGTL
;
A
#
# COMPACT_ATOMS: atom_id res chain seq x y z
N LEU A 1 -12.31 -20.47 13.07
CA LEU A 1 -11.97 -19.63 11.91
C LEU A 1 -10.89 -18.67 12.38
N THR A 2 -9.63 -18.97 12.15
CA THR A 2 -8.51 -18.06 12.36
C THR A 2 -8.64 -16.96 11.32
N GLU A 3 -8.84 -15.70 11.75
CA GLU A 3 -8.78 -14.55 10.88
C GLU A 3 -7.42 -14.56 10.17
N ARG A 4 -7.43 -14.78 8.86
CA ARG A 4 -6.23 -14.63 8.04
C ARG A 4 -5.95 -13.13 7.90
N THR A 5 -5.02 -12.63 8.70
CA THR A 5 -4.46 -11.30 8.48
C THR A 5 -3.57 -11.32 7.24
N PHE A 6 -3.80 -10.39 6.32
CA PHE A 6 -2.99 -10.26 5.13
C PHE A 6 -1.56 -9.86 5.54
N PRO A 7 -0.48 -10.50 5.03
CA PRO A 7 0.89 -10.24 5.49
C PRO A 7 1.34 -8.77 5.38
N LEU A 8 0.66 -7.96 4.58
CA LEU A 8 0.93 -6.53 4.46
C LEU A 8 0.52 -5.72 5.71
N ASP A 9 -0.30 -6.28 6.60
CA ASP A 9 -0.71 -5.65 7.86
C ASP A 9 0.46 -5.53 8.84
N HIS A 10 1.47 -6.36 8.70
CA HIS A 10 2.67 -6.30 9.56
C HIS A 10 3.51 -5.03 9.38
N PHE A 11 3.25 -4.22 8.34
CA PHE A 11 3.85 -2.89 8.21
C PHE A 11 3.20 -1.83 9.09
N ILE A 12 2.04 -2.14 9.66
CA ILE A 12 1.25 -1.22 10.45
C ILE A 12 1.06 -1.87 11.81
N THR A 13 1.88 -1.46 12.77
CA THR A 13 1.61 -1.72 14.18
C THR A 13 0.23 -1.18 14.51
N SER A 14 -0.56 -1.91 15.31
CA SER A 14 -1.90 -1.48 15.73
C SER A 14 -1.88 0.00 16.09
N LEU A 15 -2.65 0.82 15.35
CA LEU A 15 -2.69 2.27 15.53
C LEU A 15 -3.22 2.66 16.93
N ASP A 16 -3.96 1.76 17.60
CA ASP A 16 -4.40 1.94 18.97
C ASP A 16 -3.24 2.06 19.96
N SER A 17 -2.12 1.38 19.69
CA SER A 17 -0.89 1.53 20.47
C SER A 17 -0.15 2.84 20.19
N LEU A 18 -0.32 3.43 18.99
CA LEU A 18 0.34 4.67 18.59
C LEU A 18 -0.35 5.93 19.11
N SER A 19 -1.64 5.85 19.47
CA SER A 19 -2.38 6.98 20.06
C SER A 19 -1.78 7.45 21.40
N HIS A 20 -0.99 6.59 22.06
CA HIS A 20 -0.30 6.90 23.31
C HIS A 20 1.10 7.52 23.12
N TYR A 21 1.65 7.51 21.91
CA TYR A 21 2.98 8.04 21.64
C TYR A 21 2.92 9.39 20.92
N GLN A 22 2.91 10.47 21.68
CA GLN A 22 2.96 11.84 21.14
C GLN A 22 4.18 12.10 20.23
N THR A 23 5.25 11.34 20.39
CA THR A 23 6.47 11.42 19.58
C THR A 23 6.33 10.82 18.16
N PHE A 24 5.43 9.87 17.96
CA PHE A 24 5.10 9.36 16.61
C PHE A 24 4.11 10.26 15.87
N GLY A 25 3.50 11.22 16.57
CA GLY A 25 2.48 12.11 16.03
C GLY A 25 2.94 12.96 14.84
N ILE A 26 4.24 13.29 14.73
CA ILE A 26 4.77 14.11 13.64
C ILE A 26 4.75 13.33 12.31
N MET A 27 5.04 12.03 12.30
CA MET A 27 5.05 11.22 11.07
C MET A 27 3.64 10.84 10.57
N PHE A 28 2.66 10.82 11.47
CA PHE A 28 1.28 10.45 11.15
C PHE A 28 0.29 11.59 11.34
N ALA A 29 0.76 12.75 11.84
CA ALA A 29 -0.11 13.88 12.12
C ALA A 29 -0.88 14.28 10.86
N GLY A 30 -2.18 14.18 10.95
CA GLY A 30 -3.09 14.49 9.86
C GLY A 30 -3.28 13.40 8.80
N LEU A 31 -2.48 12.34 8.77
CA LEU A 31 -2.64 11.22 7.85
C LEU A 31 -3.31 10.00 8.50
N HIS A 32 -3.61 10.07 9.80
CA HIS A 32 -4.15 8.98 10.60
C HIS A 32 -5.38 8.32 9.94
N GLY A 33 -6.33 9.14 9.46
CA GLY A 33 -7.52 8.64 8.80
C GLY A 33 -7.26 7.84 7.51
N LEU A 34 -6.15 8.10 6.79
CA LEU A 34 -5.75 7.27 5.65
C LEU A 34 -5.09 5.97 6.09
N PHE A 35 -4.24 6.02 7.12
CA PHE A 35 -3.59 4.82 7.64
C PHE A 35 -4.60 3.83 8.25
N GLU A 36 -5.66 4.30 8.88
CA GLU A 36 -6.75 3.46 9.39
C GLU A 36 -7.50 2.67 8.30
N LEU A 37 -7.44 3.12 7.04
CA LEU A 37 -8.08 2.42 5.94
C LEU A 37 -7.26 1.22 5.45
N ILE A 38 -5.95 1.18 5.70
CA ILE A 38 -5.09 0.08 5.21
C ILE A 38 -5.49 -1.27 5.82
N PRO A 39 -5.63 -1.44 7.16
CA PRO A 39 -6.11 -2.70 7.74
C PRO A 39 -7.51 -3.09 7.24
N GLN A 40 -8.40 -2.11 7.02
CA GLN A 40 -9.75 -2.38 6.52
C GLN A 40 -9.71 -2.89 5.07
N ALA A 41 -8.86 -2.31 4.22
CA ALA A 41 -8.64 -2.81 2.86
C ALA A 41 -7.99 -4.21 2.86
N SER A 42 -7.09 -4.48 3.82
CA SER A 42 -6.52 -5.82 4.01
C SER A 42 -7.56 -6.85 4.43
N LEU A 43 -8.48 -6.46 5.33
CA LEU A 43 -9.60 -7.32 5.72
C LEU A 43 -10.50 -7.65 4.53
N LEU A 44 -10.88 -6.65 3.74
CA LEU A 44 -11.64 -6.82 2.51
C LEU A 44 -10.95 -7.81 1.56
N PHE A 45 -9.65 -7.65 1.36
CA PHE A 45 -8.88 -8.55 0.50
C PHE A 45 -8.89 -9.99 1.03
N GLY A 46 -8.66 -10.20 2.33
CA GLY A 46 -8.72 -11.51 2.96
C GLY A 46 -10.09 -12.16 2.83
N GLN A 47 -11.18 -11.41 3.03
CA GLN A 47 -12.54 -11.89 2.82
C GLN A 47 -12.77 -12.32 1.38
N ARG A 48 -12.37 -11.50 0.41
CA ARG A 48 -12.52 -11.80 -1.01
C ARG A 48 -11.77 -13.06 -1.43
N LEU A 49 -10.53 -13.25 -0.96
CA LEU A 49 -9.77 -14.48 -1.21
C LEU A 49 -10.46 -15.71 -0.62
N THR A 50 -11.02 -15.60 0.59
CA THR A 50 -11.76 -16.69 1.23
C THR A 50 -13.03 -17.05 0.45
N GLU A 51 -13.74 -16.06 -0.10
CA GLU A 51 -14.91 -16.30 -0.97
C GLU A 51 -14.51 -17.05 -2.24
N GLN A 52 -13.43 -16.65 -2.89
CA GLN A 52 -12.95 -17.31 -4.10
C GLN A 52 -12.43 -18.72 -3.83
N GLU A 53 -11.77 -18.96 -2.70
CA GLU A 53 -11.39 -20.32 -2.26
C GLU A 53 -12.62 -21.21 -2.02
N ALA A 54 -13.75 -20.61 -1.63
CA ALA A 54 -15.03 -21.31 -1.48
C ALA A 54 -15.82 -21.47 -2.80
N GLY A 55 -15.26 -21.01 -3.93
CA GLY A 55 -15.88 -21.08 -5.26
C GLY A 55 -16.93 -19.99 -5.52
N VAL A 56 -16.86 -18.88 -4.79
CA VAL A 56 -17.73 -17.71 -4.99
C VAL A 56 -16.99 -16.70 -5.87
N ASP A 57 -17.36 -16.64 -7.15
CA ASP A 57 -16.68 -15.78 -8.13
C ASP A 57 -17.04 -14.30 -7.96
N ASP A 58 -18.29 -13.98 -7.67
CA ASP A 58 -18.74 -12.61 -7.44
C ASP A 58 -18.55 -12.19 -5.98
N PRO A 59 -18.18 -10.92 -5.72
CA PRO A 59 -18.09 -10.42 -4.35
C PRO A 59 -19.43 -10.47 -3.63
N SER A 60 -19.43 -10.94 -2.38
CA SER A 60 -20.63 -10.92 -1.55
C SER A 60 -21.09 -9.49 -1.24
N SER A 61 -22.35 -9.35 -0.82
CA SER A 61 -22.88 -8.06 -0.36
C SER A 61 -22.04 -7.45 0.77
N GLY A 62 -21.49 -8.27 1.66
CA GLY A 62 -20.60 -7.83 2.74
C GLY A 62 -19.28 -7.24 2.23
N CYS A 63 -18.66 -7.87 1.21
CA CYS A 63 -17.48 -7.32 0.56
C CYS A 63 -17.78 -6.00 -0.16
N ILE A 64 -18.90 -5.90 -0.85
CA ILE A 64 -19.33 -4.67 -1.54
C ILE A 64 -19.57 -3.55 -0.53
N GLU A 65 -20.30 -3.81 0.55
CA GLU A 65 -20.58 -2.81 1.59
C GLU A 65 -19.31 -2.31 2.27
N LEU A 66 -18.38 -3.22 2.59
CA LEU A 66 -17.09 -2.85 3.18
C LEU A 66 -16.26 -2.00 2.20
N HIS A 67 -16.19 -2.41 0.92
CA HIS A 67 -15.53 -1.63 -0.14
C HIS A 67 -16.09 -0.23 -0.23
N ASP A 68 -17.42 -0.08 -0.34
CA ASP A 68 -18.08 1.21 -0.50
C ASP A 68 -17.89 2.11 0.72
N THR A 69 -17.86 1.52 1.91
CA THR A 69 -17.55 2.22 3.17
C THR A 69 -16.14 2.80 3.12
N ILE A 70 -15.13 1.98 2.76
CA ILE A 70 -13.73 2.43 2.68
C ILE A 70 -13.61 3.50 1.58
N GLN A 71 -14.22 3.27 0.43
CA GLN A 71 -14.18 4.21 -0.71
C GLN A 71 -14.83 5.57 -0.39
N SER A 72 -15.94 5.57 0.37
CA SER A 72 -16.55 6.81 0.84
C SER A 72 -15.61 7.56 1.78
N ARG A 73 -15.05 6.89 2.79
CA ARG A 73 -14.08 7.50 3.72
C ARG A 73 -12.85 8.05 3.00
N LEU A 74 -12.36 7.34 1.97
CA LEU A 74 -11.22 7.75 1.16
C LEU A 74 -11.54 9.00 0.34
N ARG A 75 -12.75 9.11 -0.22
CA ARG A 75 -13.23 10.30 -0.95
C ARG A 75 -13.42 11.50 -0.04
N ASP A 76 -14.01 11.29 1.13
CA ASP A 76 -14.34 12.35 2.08
C ASP A 76 -13.12 12.87 2.83
N TRP A 77 -12.01 12.09 2.80
CA TRP A 77 -10.79 12.49 3.47
C TRP A 77 -10.17 13.74 2.80
N ASN A 78 -9.86 14.75 3.62
CA ASN A 78 -9.31 16.02 3.15
C ASN A 78 -8.09 16.42 3.99
N VAL A 79 -7.05 16.91 3.31
CA VAL A 79 -5.81 17.44 3.94
C VAL A 79 -6.11 18.55 4.95
N SER A 80 -7.17 19.34 4.75
CA SER A 80 -7.56 20.42 5.67
C SER A 80 -7.94 19.94 7.07
N GLN A 81 -8.36 18.68 7.20
CA GLN A 81 -8.65 18.07 8.51
C GLN A 81 -7.37 17.67 9.25
N ALA A 82 -6.26 17.63 8.54
CA ALA A 82 -4.95 17.22 9.03
C ALA A 82 -4.14 18.36 9.64
N THR A 83 -4.55 19.61 9.49
CA THR A 83 -3.76 20.76 9.90
C THR A 83 -4.01 21.14 11.36
N THR A 84 -3.16 20.67 12.23
CA THR A 84 -2.74 21.45 13.38
C THR A 84 -1.73 22.50 12.91
N ASP A 85 -1.83 23.72 13.40
CA ASP A 85 -1.11 24.94 12.96
C ASP A 85 0.44 24.89 12.99
N SER A 86 1.04 23.74 13.24
CA SER A 86 2.46 23.52 13.45
C SER A 86 3.24 22.91 12.29
N PHE A 87 2.61 22.63 11.13
CA PHE A 87 3.32 22.00 10.02
C PHE A 87 3.89 23.03 9.05
N HIS A 88 5.22 23.18 9.08
CA HIS A 88 6.00 24.03 8.17
C HIS A 88 6.09 23.51 6.72
N ASP A 89 5.56 22.30 6.42
CA ASP A 89 5.74 21.62 5.11
C ASP A 89 4.41 21.09 4.55
N LYS A 90 3.49 22.00 4.19
CA LYS A 90 2.20 21.66 3.59
C LYS A 90 2.34 20.97 2.24
N ASP A 91 3.35 21.29 1.46
CA ASP A 91 3.57 20.70 0.14
C ASP A 91 3.96 19.24 0.25
N SER A 92 4.90 18.91 1.14
CA SER A 92 5.25 17.50 1.39
C SER A 92 4.06 16.70 1.92
N MET A 93 3.27 17.26 2.84
CA MET A 93 2.06 16.63 3.36
C MET A 93 1.07 16.30 2.22
N THR A 94 0.86 17.24 1.29
CA THR A 94 0.00 17.04 0.13
C THR A 94 0.51 15.90 -0.75
N HIS A 95 1.81 15.80 -0.99
CA HIS A 95 2.37 14.72 -1.80
C HIS A 95 2.33 13.37 -1.09
N VAL A 96 2.60 13.31 0.21
CA VAL A 96 2.50 12.08 1.01
C VAL A 96 1.06 11.56 1.02
N SER A 97 0.09 12.43 1.34
CA SER A 97 -1.31 12.06 1.39
C SER A 97 -1.81 11.56 0.03
N LYS A 98 -1.39 12.22 -1.06
CA LYS A 98 -1.69 11.81 -2.43
C LYS A 98 -1.12 10.43 -2.75
N ALA A 99 0.13 10.15 -2.37
CA ALA A 99 0.75 8.85 -2.58
C ALA A 99 0.00 7.74 -1.81
N ILE A 100 -0.32 7.94 -0.52
CA ILE A 100 -1.04 6.96 0.29
C ILE A 100 -2.44 6.73 -0.28
N ARG A 101 -3.17 7.79 -0.62
CA ARG A 101 -4.52 7.70 -1.17
C ARG A 101 -4.55 6.87 -2.45
N HIS A 102 -3.68 7.16 -3.42
CA HIS A 102 -3.65 6.42 -4.68
C HIS A 102 -3.15 4.98 -4.52
N SER A 103 -2.31 4.70 -3.53
CA SER A 103 -1.94 3.33 -3.19
C SER A 103 -3.10 2.56 -2.55
N LEU A 104 -3.94 3.23 -1.76
CA LEU A 104 -5.19 2.64 -1.24
C LEU A 104 -6.18 2.34 -2.37
N GLU A 105 -6.30 3.21 -3.39
CA GLU A 105 -7.12 2.94 -4.58
C GLU A 105 -6.64 1.68 -5.32
N ILE A 106 -5.33 1.54 -5.57
CA ILE A 106 -4.75 0.32 -6.15
C ILE A 106 -5.11 -0.90 -5.29
N TYR A 107 -4.96 -0.78 -3.97
CA TYR A 107 -5.16 -1.87 -3.05
C TYR A 107 -6.62 -2.30 -2.96
N LEU A 108 -7.57 -1.35 -2.99
CA LEU A 108 -9.02 -1.61 -3.03
C LEU A 108 -9.45 -2.28 -4.33
N LEU A 109 -8.97 -1.79 -5.48
CA LEU A 109 -9.23 -2.41 -6.77
C LEU A 109 -8.71 -3.86 -6.79
N ALA A 110 -7.51 -4.10 -6.28
CA ALA A 110 -6.94 -5.44 -6.18
C ALA A 110 -7.72 -6.33 -5.18
N ALA A 111 -8.18 -5.76 -4.07
CA ALA A 111 -8.97 -6.47 -3.08
C ALA A 111 -10.27 -6.99 -3.67
N MET A 112 -11.00 -6.17 -4.43
CA MET A 112 -12.24 -6.59 -5.10
C MET A 112 -12.00 -7.65 -6.17
N GLN A 113 -10.85 -7.60 -6.85
CA GLN A 113 -10.47 -8.59 -7.85
C GLN A 113 -10.05 -9.92 -7.23
N GLY A 114 -9.45 -9.91 -6.03
CA GLY A 114 -8.95 -11.07 -5.32
C GLY A 114 -7.77 -11.75 -6.03
N SER A 115 -7.87 -13.08 -6.25
CA SER A 115 -6.83 -13.91 -6.85
C SER A 115 -6.87 -13.97 -8.39
N SER A 116 -7.79 -13.24 -9.02
CA SER A 116 -7.93 -13.25 -10.48
C SER A 116 -6.84 -12.45 -11.17
N ILE A 117 -6.42 -12.88 -12.36
CA ILE A 117 -5.47 -12.13 -13.19
C ILE A 117 -6.15 -10.83 -13.66
N PRO A 118 -5.51 -9.64 -13.45
CA PRO A 118 -6.07 -8.38 -13.89
C PRO A 118 -6.26 -8.33 -15.41
N ASN A 119 -7.44 -7.89 -15.84
CA ASN A 119 -7.68 -7.60 -17.25
C ASN A 119 -7.02 -6.26 -17.65
N ALA A 120 -7.01 -5.97 -18.96
CA ALA A 120 -6.34 -4.77 -19.49
C ALA A 120 -6.90 -3.46 -18.91
N GLU A 121 -8.19 -3.40 -18.63
CA GLU A 121 -8.84 -2.23 -18.03
C GLU A 121 -8.37 -2.00 -16.59
N THR A 122 -8.36 -3.06 -15.77
CA THR A 122 -7.85 -3.01 -14.39
C THR A 122 -6.37 -2.62 -14.37
N VAL A 123 -5.56 -3.19 -15.27
CA VAL A 123 -4.15 -2.82 -15.41
C VAL A 123 -4.01 -1.32 -15.75
N ALA A 124 -4.82 -0.79 -16.66
CA ALA A 124 -4.80 0.65 -17.00
C ALA A 124 -5.19 1.53 -15.81
N GLN A 125 -6.18 1.11 -15.02
CA GLN A 125 -6.55 1.80 -13.78
C GLN A 125 -5.39 1.77 -12.77
N PHE A 126 -4.74 0.64 -12.54
CA PHE A 126 -3.56 0.56 -11.69
C PHE A 126 -2.47 1.53 -12.17
N GLN A 127 -2.16 1.54 -13.48
CA GLN A 127 -1.10 2.40 -14.01
C GLN A 127 -1.39 3.89 -13.79
N SER A 128 -2.64 4.34 -13.90
CA SER A 128 -3.02 5.71 -13.61
C SER A 128 -2.70 6.12 -12.17
N HIS A 129 -2.96 5.26 -11.22
CA HIS A 129 -2.63 5.49 -9.80
C HIS A 129 -1.12 5.37 -9.54
N VAL A 130 -0.45 4.40 -10.15
CA VAL A 130 1.03 4.20 -10.08
C VAL A 130 1.77 5.48 -10.49
N ASP A 131 1.35 6.11 -11.60
CA ASP A 131 1.94 7.36 -12.09
C ASP A 131 1.87 8.48 -11.05
N ILE A 132 0.74 8.58 -10.35
CA ILE A 132 0.55 9.59 -9.31
C ILE A 132 1.40 9.29 -8.07
N VAL A 133 1.50 8.01 -7.65
CA VAL A 133 2.33 7.61 -6.51
C VAL A 133 3.80 7.95 -6.77
N PHE A 134 4.33 7.57 -7.93
CA PHE A 134 5.72 7.86 -8.27
C PHE A 134 5.99 9.34 -8.47
N GLY A 135 5.09 10.07 -9.14
CA GLY A 135 5.21 11.52 -9.29
C GLY A 135 5.21 12.26 -7.96
N SER A 136 4.40 11.79 -6.99
CA SER A 136 4.40 12.32 -5.63
C SER A 136 5.69 11.96 -4.88
N GLY A 137 6.17 10.73 -5.03
CA GLY A 137 7.42 10.26 -4.42
C GLY A 137 8.66 11.04 -4.89
N GLN A 138 8.72 11.40 -6.18
CA GLN A 138 9.82 12.23 -6.72
C GLN A 138 9.88 13.61 -6.06
N LYS A 139 8.73 14.22 -5.73
CA LYS A 139 8.65 15.50 -5.02
C LYS A 139 9.13 15.43 -3.59
N LEU A 140 9.13 14.24 -3.00
CA LEU A 140 9.50 13.97 -1.61
C LEU A 140 10.93 13.42 -1.47
N HIS A 141 11.69 13.38 -2.55
CA HIS A 141 13.05 12.86 -2.53
C HIS A 141 13.89 13.63 -1.51
N GLN A 142 14.53 12.90 -0.60
CA GLN A 142 15.33 13.42 0.54
C GLN A 142 14.53 14.08 1.68
N SER A 143 13.20 14.06 1.64
CA SER A 143 12.38 14.55 2.75
C SER A 143 12.35 13.56 3.93
N GLN A 144 11.97 14.03 5.11
CA GLN A 144 11.71 13.18 6.28
C GLN A 144 10.56 12.18 6.06
N TRP A 145 9.72 12.42 5.07
CA TRP A 145 8.55 11.61 4.72
C TRP A 145 8.88 10.33 3.93
N THR A 146 10.14 10.12 3.54
CA THR A 146 10.53 8.96 2.72
C THR A 146 10.18 7.62 3.39
N ALA A 147 10.26 7.54 4.73
CA ALA A 147 9.87 6.34 5.46
C ALA A 147 8.37 6.02 5.34
N THR A 148 7.52 7.05 5.33
CA THR A 148 6.07 6.96 5.20
C THR A 148 5.65 6.44 3.82
N LEU A 149 6.51 6.62 2.81
CA LEU A 149 6.26 6.18 1.44
C LEU A 149 6.58 4.70 1.19
N MET A 150 7.13 3.97 2.16
CA MET A 150 7.53 2.58 1.93
C MET A 150 6.35 1.69 1.52
N TRP A 151 5.22 1.78 2.23
CA TRP A 151 4.01 1.04 1.87
C TRP A 151 3.44 1.47 0.50
N PRO A 152 3.22 2.77 0.22
CA PRO A 152 2.86 3.23 -1.12
C PRO A 152 3.77 2.71 -2.23
N PHE A 153 5.07 2.72 -2.02
CA PHE A 153 6.03 2.24 -3.03
C PHE A 153 5.98 0.73 -3.23
N LEU A 154 5.69 -0.06 -2.19
CA LEU A 154 5.48 -1.50 -2.34
C LEU A 154 4.23 -1.79 -3.17
N ILE A 155 3.12 -1.13 -2.87
CA ILE A 155 1.85 -1.31 -3.59
C ILE A 155 2.00 -0.86 -5.05
N ALA A 156 2.47 0.36 -5.32
CA ALA A 156 2.66 0.86 -6.67
C ALA A 156 3.75 0.08 -7.43
N GLY A 157 4.82 -0.30 -6.75
CA GLY A 157 5.92 -1.10 -7.30
C GLY A 157 5.47 -2.48 -7.75
N SER A 158 4.55 -3.12 -7.03
CA SER A 158 4.01 -4.42 -7.42
C SER A 158 3.23 -4.38 -8.75
N CYS A 159 2.69 -3.21 -9.12
CA CYS A 159 1.97 -2.99 -10.38
C CYS A 159 2.87 -2.47 -11.51
N THR A 160 4.19 -2.34 -11.28
CA THR A 160 5.10 -1.71 -12.25
C THR A 160 5.72 -2.75 -13.18
N THR A 161 5.46 -2.61 -14.50
CA THR A 161 6.01 -3.50 -15.55
C THR A 161 7.18 -2.87 -16.31
N GLN A 162 7.34 -1.54 -16.26
CA GLN A 162 8.38 -0.82 -16.96
C GLN A 162 9.73 -0.95 -16.26
N GLN A 163 10.73 -1.49 -16.93
CA GLN A 163 12.05 -1.78 -16.35
C GLN A 163 12.75 -0.53 -15.78
N ASP A 164 12.65 0.60 -16.48
CA ASP A 164 13.25 1.86 -16.00
C ASP A 164 12.66 2.31 -14.67
N ARG A 165 11.34 2.16 -14.50
CA ARG A 165 10.64 2.47 -13.25
C ARG A 165 11.02 1.51 -12.13
N GLN A 166 11.12 0.20 -12.44
CA GLN A 166 11.57 -0.81 -11.50
C GLN A 166 12.97 -0.50 -10.98
N GLN A 167 13.90 -0.16 -11.88
CA GLN A 167 15.26 0.21 -11.52
C GLN A 167 15.30 1.48 -10.66
N SER A 168 14.57 2.52 -11.05
CA SER A 168 14.49 3.78 -10.30
C SER A 168 13.93 3.56 -8.90
N LEU A 169 12.85 2.79 -8.75
CA LEU A 169 12.26 2.46 -7.46
C LEU A 169 13.22 1.64 -6.59
N SER A 170 13.87 0.61 -7.18
CA SER A 170 14.86 -0.21 -6.47
C SER A 170 16.01 0.65 -5.94
N GLN A 171 16.52 1.58 -6.73
CA GLN A 171 17.56 2.54 -6.30
C GLN A 171 17.05 3.46 -5.19
N THR A 172 15.84 3.99 -5.30
CA THR A 172 15.22 4.85 -4.28
C THR A 172 15.11 4.11 -2.93
N LEU A 173 14.65 2.87 -2.94
CA LEU A 173 14.52 2.05 -1.73
C LEU A 173 15.89 1.71 -1.12
N ARG A 174 16.89 1.35 -1.93
CA ARG A 174 18.24 0.98 -1.47
C ARG A 174 19.04 2.18 -0.97
N ASN A 175 18.87 3.34 -1.58
CA ASN A 175 19.59 4.58 -1.25
C ASN A 175 18.84 5.46 -0.26
N SER A 176 17.77 4.94 0.37
CA SER A 176 17.01 5.72 1.35
C SER A 176 17.95 6.25 2.45
N ARG A 177 17.80 7.53 2.81
CA ARG A 177 18.64 8.25 3.78
C ARG A 177 18.88 7.48 5.08
N TYR A 178 17.92 6.68 5.48
CA TYR A 178 17.97 5.93 6.74
C TYR A 178 18.56 4.53 6.60
N ARG A 179 18.91 4.07 5.37
CA ARG A 179 19.44 2.72 5.08
C ARG A 179 18.73 1.63 5.88
N MET A 180 17.41 1.79 6.05
CA MET A 180 16.63 0.87 6.87
C MET A 180 16.66 -0.52 6.24
N LYS A 181 16.91 -1.53 7.05
CA LYS A 181 16.88 -2.95 6.61
C LYS A 181 15.55 -3.28 5.88
N HIS A 182 14.46 -2.66 6.31
CA HIS A 182 13.15 -2.82 5.69
C HIS A 182 13.09 -2.31 4.25
N SER A 183 13.73 -1.18 3.91
CA SER A 183 13.75 -0.65 2.54
C SER A 183 14.54 -1.58 1.60
N ILE A 184 15.64 -2.16 2.06
CA ILE A 184 16.40 -3.15 1.29
C ILE A 184 15.58 -4.42 1.09
N ARG A 185 14.89 -4.90 2.13
CA ARG A 185 13.99 -6.06 2.04
C ARG A 185 12.85 -5.81 1.06
N ALA A 186 12.24 -4.61 1.11
CA ALA A 186 11.21 -4.19 0.18
C ALA A 186 11.71 -4.19 -1.28
N SER A 187 12.90 -3.63 -1.54
CA SER A 187 13.53 -3.69 -2.86
C SER A 187 13.76 -5.12 -3.33
N ASN A 188 14.27 -6.00 -2.46
CA ASN A 188 14.51 -7.40 -2.81
C ASN A 188 13.22 -8.18 -3.05
N LEU A 189 12.15 -7.89 -2.30
CA LEU A 189 10.83 -8.49 -2.51
C LEU A 189 10.26 -8.10 -3.88
N LEU A 190 10.29 -6.80 -4.21
CA LEU A 190 9.84 -6.32 -5.52
C LEU A 190 10.65 -6.93 -6.66
N GLN A 191 11.97 -7.07 -6.50
CA GLN A 191 12.81 -7.71 -7.52
C GLN A 191 12.38 -9.16 -7.76
N ARG A 192 12.13 -9.94 -6.70
CA ARG A 192 11.65 -11.31 -6.83
C ARG A 192 10.28 -11.42 -7.49
N LEU A 193 9.38 -10.46 -7.20
CA LEU A 193 8.09 -10.38 -7.84
C LEU A 193 8.23 -10.08 -9.34
N TRP A 194 9.09 -9.14 -9.72
CA TRP A 194 9.30 -8.77 -11.13
C TRP A 194 10.02 -9.84 -11.95
N ASP A 195 10.90 -10.62 -11.32
CA ASP A 195 11.66 -11.70 -11.96
C ASP A 195 10.85 -12.99 -12.11
N ASP A 196 9.71 -13.12 -11.42
CA ASP A 196 8.89 -14.32 -11.46
C ASP A 196 8.01 -14.32 -12.72
N PRO A 197 8.07 -15.39 -13.56
CA PRO A 197 7.32 -15.47 -14.81
C PRO A 197 5.82 -15.77 -14.64
N ASP A 198 5.37 -16.07 -13.41
CA ASP A 198 3.96 -16.38 -13.14
C ASP A 198 3.10 -15.12 -13.36
N PRO A 199 2.08 -15.14 -14.22
CA PRO A 199 1.21 -14.00 -14.47
C PRO A 199 0.43 -13.53 -13.23
N LEU A 200 0.32 -14.34 -12.19
CA LEU A 200 -0.25 -13.95 -10.91
C LEU A 200 0.70 -13.07 -10.07
N MET A 201 2.00 -13.04 -10.42
CA MET A 201 3.01 -12.20 -9.73
C MET A 201 2.93 -10.74 -10.19
N TYR A 202 1.75 -10.15 -10.11
CA TYR A 202 1.50 -8.77 -10.47
C TYR A 202 0.51 -8.15 -9.46
N GLY A 203 0.74 -6.88 -9.10
CA GLY A 203 -0.13 -6.15 -8.19
C GLY A 203 -0.04 -6.62 -6.73
N PRO A 204 -0.95 -6.16 -5.88
CA PRO A 204 -0.98 -6.52 -4.46
C PRO A 204 -1.16 -8.02 -4.20
N TYR A 205 -1.90 -8.74 -5.06
CA TYR A 205 -2.01 -10.20 -4.93
C TYR A 205 -0.68 -10.90 -5.23
N GLY A 206 0.01 -10.50 -6.30
CA GLY A 206 1.35 -11.01 -6.60
C GLY A 206 2.35 -10.71 -5.48
N LEU A 207 2.24 -9.55 -4.85
CA LEU A 207 3.06 -9.20 -3.69
C LEU A 207 2.81 -10.15 -2.50
N TYR A 208 1.54 -10.49 -2.24
CA TYR A 208 1.17 -11.49 -1.24
C TYR A 208 1.76 -12.86 -1.56
N LEU A 209 1.66 -13.32 -2.81
CA LEU A 209 2.24 -14.58 -3.26
C LEU A 209 3.77 -14.60 -3.12
N ALA A 210 4.45 -13.51 -3.49
CA ALA A 210 5.89 -13.39 -3.34
C ALA A 210 6.34 -13.46 -1.88
N ILE A 211 5.62 -12.82 -0.95
CA ILE A 211 5.88 -12.91 0.49
C ILE A 211 5.73 -14.35 0.97
N SER A 212 4.64 -15.02 0.60
CA SER A 212 4.35 -16.40 1.00
C SER A 212 5.36 -17.39 0.42
N LYS A 213 5.71 -17.24 -0.89
CA LYS A 213 6.64 -18.13 -1.60
C LYS A 213 8.07 -18.07 -1.05
N HIS A 214 8.48 -16.91 -0.55
CA HIS A 214 9.85 -16.68 -0.13
C HIS A 214 10.04 -16.59 1.40
N ASP A 215 8.97 -16.86 2.17
CA ASP A 215 8.96 -16.80 3.64
C ASP A 215 9.57 -15.48 4.16
N ILE A 216 9.19 -14.37 3.52
CA ILE A 216 9.71 -13.05 3.86
C ILE A 216 8.89 -12.52 5.03
N THR A 217 9.45 -12.65 6.22
CA THR A 217 8.91 -11.94 7.39
C THR A 217 9.47 -10.52 7.42
N PHE A 218 8.60 -9.53 7.34
CA PHE A 218 8.94 -8.16 7.75
C PHE A 218 8.88 -8.13 9.29
N GLY A 219 9.87 -8.81 9.88
CA GLY A 219 9.87 -9.20 11.27
C GLY A 219 9.64 -8.05 12.23
N THR A 220 8.87 -8.38 13.24
CA THR A 220 8.86 -7.75 14.55
C THR A 220 10.29 -7.51 15.04
N LEU A 221 10.63 -6.25 15.29
CA LEU A 221 11.72 -5.87 16.17
C LEU A 221 11.30 -6.15 17.59
#